data_1f4721ff1f33724b61c934eae368d66f
#
_entry.id   1f4721ff1f33724b61c934eae368d66f
#
_cell.length_a   1.000
_cell.length_b   1.000
_cell.length_c   1.000
_cell.angle_alpha   90.00
_cell.angle_beta   90.00
_cell.angle_gamma   90.00
#
_symmetry.space_group_name_H-M   'P 1'
#
loop_
_entity.id
_entity.type
_entity.pdbx_description
1 polymer ?
#
loop_
_entity_poly.entity_id
_entity_poly.type
_entity_poly.pdbx_seq_one_letter_code
_entity_poly.pdbx_strand_id
1 'polypeptide(L)'
;MSEQQLQASKQQITNQVKDYYSNSLNSSADLKTSACCPAQAPPGYLAPLLDNIHPQIKDSFYGCGSPLPLAAEGCTVLDLGCGTGRDMYLLSQLVGETGEVIGIDMTDRPLDIARSHIDWHCDRFAYANPNMRFKKGNIENLTSCGIKDNS
;
A
#
# COMPACT_ATOMS: atom_id res chain seq x y z
N MET A 1 -11.81 -33.44 0.88
CA MET A 1 -10.75 -32.65 0.17
C MET A 1 -9.46 -32.83 0.93
N SER A 2 -8.40 -33.32 0.28
CA SER A 2 -7.11 -33.49 0.96
C SER A 2 -6.43 -32.13 1.23
N GLU A 3 -5.51 -32.09 2.21
CA GLU A 3 -4.72 -30.86 2.48
C GLU A 3 -3.98 -30.38 1.23
N GLN A 4 -3.47 -31.28 0.43
CA GLN A 4 -2.80 -30.95 -0.85
C GLN A 4 -3.74 -30.28 -1.86
N GLN A 5 -5.00 -30.73 -1.95
CA GLN A 5 -6.00 -30.10 -2.82
C GLN A 5 -6.40 -28.70 -2.32
N LEU A 6 -6.49 -28.52 -1.01
CA LEU A 6 -6.76 -27.21 -0.39
C LEU A 6 -5.60 -26.24 -0.65
N GLN A 7 -4.36 -26.68 -0.48
CA GLN A 7 -3.17 -25.88 -0.72
C GLN A 7 -3.06 -25.46 -2.20
N ALA A 8 -3.30 -26.40 -3.13
CA ALA A 8 -3.32 -26.09 -4.55
C ALA A 8 -4.38 -25.07 -4.95
N SER A 9 -5.59 -25.19 -4.36
CA SER A 9 -6.69 -24.24 -4.58
C SER A 9 -6.36 -22.84 -4.05
N LYS A 10 -5.77 -22.73 -2.86
CA LYS A 10 -5.31 -21.45 -2.29
C LYS A 10 -4.27 -20.79 -3.18
N GLN A 11 -3.26 -21.54 -3.63
CA GLN A 11 -2.22 -21.04 -4.50
C GLN A 11 -2.78 -20.55 -5.85
N GLN A 12 -3.76 -21.25 -6.40
CA GLN A 12 -4.42 -20.84 -7.65
C GLN A 12 -5.16 -19.51 -7.47
N ILE A 13 -5.91 -19.34 -6.37
CA ILE A 13 -6.62 -18.09 -6.06
C ILE A 13 -5.62 -16.94 -5.89
N THR A 14 -4.55 -17.16 -5.12
CA THR A 14 -3.49 -16.16 -4.91
C THR A 14 -2.88 -15.71 -6.24
N ASN A 15 -2.59 -16.66 -7.15
CA ASN A 15 -2.05 -16.34 -8.47
C ASN A 15 -3.04 -15.55 -9.34
N GLN A 16 -4.33 -15.88 -9.31
CA GLN A 16 -5.36 -15.15 -10.04
C GLN A 16 -5.52 -13.71 -9.53
N VAL A 17 -5.52 -13.52 -8.21
CA VAL A 17 -5.56 -12.19 -7.59
C VAL A 17 -4.33 -11.38 -7.97
N LYS A 18 -3.15 -11.98 -7.87
CA LYS A 18 -1.89 -11.34 -8.27
C LYS A 18 -1.90 -10.92 -9.73
N ASP A 19 -2.36 -11.78 -10.63
CA ASP A 19 -2.43 -11.53 -12.06
C ASP A 19 -3.40 -10.40 -12.40
N TYR A 20 -4.56 -10.37 -11.72
CA TYR A 20 -5.54 -9.30 -11.87
C TYR A 20 -4.96 -7.93 -11.51
N TYR A 21 -4.32 -7.78 -10.34
CA TYR A 21 -3.73 -6.51 -9.90
C TYR A 21 -2.46 -6.13 -10.65
N SER A 22 -1.70 -7.11 -11.16
CA SER A 22 -0.47 -6.82 -11.91
C SER A 22 -0.71 -6.44 -13.38
N ASN A 23 -1.69 -7.08 -14.02
CA ASN A 23 -1.81 -7.06 -15.49
C ASN A 23 -3.12 -6.46 -15.99
N SER A 24 -4.20 -6.48 -15.19
CA SER A 24 -5.53 -6.05 -15.64
C SER A 24 -5.89 -4.63 -15.25
N LEU A 25 -5.19 -4.03 -14.27
CA LEU A 25 -5.48 -2.69 -13.78
C LEU A 25 -4.38 -1.71 -14.20
N ASN A 26 -4.78 -0.65 -14.91
CA ASN A 26 -3.92 0.49 -15.25
C ASN A 26 -4.33 1.75 -14.49
N SER A 27 -5.60 1.83 -14.11
CA SER A 27 -6.17 2.94 -13.35
C SER A 27 -7.33 2.47 -12.47
N SER A 28 -7.76 3.28 -11.53
CA SER A 28 -8.95 3.00 -10.70
C SER A 28 -10.23 2.83 -11.50
N ALA A 29 -10.28 3.36 -12.72
CA ALA A 29 -11.41 3.19 -13.65
C ALA A 29 -11.55 1.77 -14.21
N ASP A 30 -10.50 0.96 -14.16
CA ASP A 30 -10.48 -0.42 -14.68
C ASP A 30 -11.03 -1.45 -13.69
N LEU A 31 -11.42 -1.02 -12.48
CA LEU A 31 -11.99 -1.90 -11.46
C LEU A 31 -13.33 -2.47 -11.92
N LYS A 32 -13.44 -3.80 -11.95
CA LYS A 32 -14.63 -4.53 -12.38
C LYS A 32 -15.75 -4.58 -11.34
N THR A 33 -15.49 -4.09 -10.12
CA THR A 33 -16.46 -4.13 -9.03
C THR A 33 -16.73 -2.74 -8.48
N SER A 34 -17.99 -2.38 -8.32
CA SER A 34 -18.42 -1.15 -7.64
C SER A 34 -18.24 -1.19 -6.12
N ALA A 35 -17.85 -2.34 -5.57
CA ALA A 35 -17.69 -2.54 -4.12
C ALA A 35 -16.49 -1.80 -3.53
N CYS A 36 -15.52 -1.42 -4.34
CA CYS A 36 -14.25 -0.83 -3.89
C CYS A 36 -14.18 0.69 -4.00
N CYS A 37 -15.24 1.37 -4.37
CA CYS A 37 -15.25 2.84 -4.47
C CYS A 37 -16.43 3.41 -3.70
N PRO A 38 -16.36 3.57 -2.37
CA PRO A 38 -17.28 4.45 -1.69
C PRO A 38 -17.06 5.85 -2.26
N ALA A 39 -18.11 6.43 -2.82
CA ALA A 39 -18.13 7.80 -3.32
C ALA A 39 -18.01 8.85 -2.17
N GLN A 40 -17.52 8.46 -1.02
CA GLN A 40 -17.28 9.36 0.10
C GLN A 40 -15.96 10.08 -0.09
N ALA A 41 -16.03 11.40 -0.08
CA ALA A 41 -14.84 12.23 0.01
C ALA A 41 -14.00 11.81 1.22
N PRO A 42 -12.66 11.78 1.09
CA PRO A 42 -11.79 11.49 2.23
C PRO A 42 -12.06 12.45 3.38
N PRO A 43 -11.88 12.03 4.63
CA PRO A 43 -12.02 12.91 5.76
C PRO A 43 -11.26 14.23 5.56
N GLY A 44 -11.84 15.36 5.97
CA GLY A 44 -11.31 16.70 5.67
C GLY A 44 -9.85 16.91 6.12
N TYR A 45 -9.41 16.23 7.18
CA TYR A 45 -8.02 16.29 7.65
C TYR A 45 -7.01 15.61 6.71
N LEU A 46 -7.45 14.71 5.84
CA LEU A 46 -6.61 14.05 4.85
C LEU A 46 -6.42 14.87 3.57
N ALA A 47 -7.29 15.83 3.30
CA ALA A 47 -7.22 16.61 2.07
C ALA A 47 -5.86 17.31 1.86
N PRO A 48 -5.30 18.02 2.86
CA PRO A 48 -3.97 18.64 2.72
C PRO A 48 -2.84 17.61 2.50
N LEU A 49 -2.96 16.43 3.11
CA LEU A 49 -1.98 15.34 2.94
C LEU A 49 -2.06 14.74 1.55
N LEU A 50 -3.28 14.58 1.01
CA LEU A 50 -3.51 14.10 -0.35
C LEU A 50 -2.97 15.07 -1.40
N ASP A 51 -2.98 16.37 -1.15
CA ASP A 51 -2.40 17.37 -2.06
C ASP A 51 -0.89 17.22 -2.21
N ASN A 52 -0.23 16.60 -1.25
CA ASN A 52 1.20 16.29 -1.28
C ASN A 52 1.51 14.94 -1.94
N ILE A 53 0.53 14.20 -2.41
CA ILE A 53 0.74 12.91 -3.08
C ILE A 53 0.86 13.11 -4.60
N HIS A 54 1.83 12.43 -5.20
CA HIS A 54 2.04 12.46 -6.65
C HIS A 54 0.77 12.03 -7.41
N PRO A 55 0.38 12.72 -8.51
CA PRO A 55 -0.83 12.40 -9.26
C PRO A 55 -0.91 10.93 -9.69
N GLN A 56 0.17 10.36 -10.22
CA GLN A 56 0.19 8.97 -10.65
C GLN A 56 -0.13 8.00 -9.50
N ILE A 57 0.32 8.29 -8.29
CA ILE A 57 0.03 7.47 -7.10
C ILE A 57 -1.46 7.61 -6.71
N LYS A 58 -2.02 8.83 -6.78
CA LYS A 58 -3.46 9.06 -6.52
C LYS A 58 -4.34 8.31 -7.51
N ASP A 59 -4.01 8.37 -8.79
CA ASP A 59 -4.79 7.77 -9.88
C ASP A 59 -4.72 6.24 -9.89
N SER A 60 -3.67 5.66 -9.30
CA SER A 60 -3.46 4.21 -9.21
C SER A 60 -3.95 3.60 -7.89
N PHE A 61 -4.86 4.25 -7.18
CA PHE A 61 -5.42 3.73 -5.93
C PHE A 61 -6.62 2.81 -6.18
N TYR A 62 -6.54 1.59 -5.67
CA TYR A 62 -7.56 0.54 -5.82
C TYR A 62 -8.18 0.12 -4.47
N GLY A 63 -8.02 0.92 -3.42
CA GLY A 63 -8.47 0.59 -2.07
C GLY A 63 -9.93 0.90 -1.79
N CYS A 64 -10.46 0.28 -0.75
CA CYS A 64 -11.85 0.43 -0.30
C CYS A 64 -12.05 1.53 0.75
N GLY A 65 -11.06 2.36 0.99
CA GLY A 65 -11.06 3.41 2.02
C GLY A 65 -9.64 3.76 2.47
N SER A 66 -9.54 4.53 3.51
CA SER A 66 -8.25 4.90 4.12
C SER A 66 -8.34 4.68 5.63
N PRO A 67 -8.04 3.47 6.14
CA PRO A 67 -8.08 3.16 7.57
C PRO A 67 -6.84 3.71 8.28
N LEU A 68 -6.59 5.01 8.16
CA LEU A 68 -5.40 5.65 8.70
C LEU A 68 -5.59 6.00 10.18
N PRO A 69 -4.63 5.68 11.05
CA PRO A 69 -4.67 6.05 12.46
C PRO A 69 -4.53 7.56 12.64
N LEU A 70 -5.30 8.13 13.57
CA LEU A 70 -5.26 9.58 13.87
C LEU A 70 -4.02 10.00 14.69
N ALA A 71 -3.41 9.08 15.43
CA ALA A 71 -2.27 9.34 16.30
C ALA A 71 -1.13 8.36 15.95
N ALA A 72 -0.33 8.71 14.96
CA ALA A 72 0.75 7.86 14.45
C ALA A 72 2.14 8.51 14.54
N GLU A 73 2.24 9.74 15.06
CA GLU A 73 3.50 10.48 15.12
C GLU A 73 4.60 9.67 15.82
N GLY A 74 5.75 9.54 15.17
CA GLY A 74 6.90 8.79 15.67
C GLY A 74 6.73 7.26 15.68
N CYS A 75 5.59 6.74 15.25
CA CYS A 75 5.34 5.29 15.23
C CYS A 75 5.99 4.60 14.04
N THR A 76 6.21 3.29 14.17
CA THR A 76 6.42 2.38 13.05
C THR A 76 5.06 1.79 12.64
N VAL A 77 4.67 1.96 11.39
CA VAL A 77 3.40 1.49 10.86
C VAL A 77 3.64 0.46 9.76
N LEU A 78 2.88 -0.64 9.79
CA LEU A 78 2.90 -1.68 8.77
C LEU A 78 1.63 -1.61 7.93
N ASP A 79 1.78 -1.44 6.60
CA ASP A 79 0.69 -1.47 5.61
C ASP A 79 0.70 -2.80 4.86
N LEU A 80 -0.38 -3.57 5.00
CA LEU A 80 -0.54 -4.88 4.40
C LEU A 80 -1.38 -4.78 3.11
N GLY A 81 -0.74 -5.04 1.97
CA GLY A 81 -1.34 -4.84 0.65
C GLY A 81 -1.20 -3.38 0.19
N CYS A 82 0.01 -2.81 0.33
CA CYS A 82 0.24 -1.39 0.09
C CYS A 82 0.07 -0.92 -1.37
N GLY A 83 0.03 -1.84 -2.34
CA GLY A 83 -0.15 -1.54 -3.75
C GLY A 83 0.84 -0.50 -4.27
N THR A 84 0.33 0.56 -4.90
CA THR A 84 1.14 1.69 -5.40
C THR A 84 1.52 2.72 -4.32
N GLY A 85 1.15 2.48 -3.06
CA GLY A 85 1.65 3.20 -1.92
C GLY A 85 0.93 4.51 -1.57
N ARG A 86 -0.28 4.77 -2.07
CA ARG A 86 -1.01 6.01 -1.70
C ARG A 86 -1.12 6.17 -0.18
N ASP A 87 -1.57 5.14 0.50
CA ASP A 87 -1.75 5.19 1.96
C ASP A 87 -0.40 5.18 2.69
N MET A 88 0.63 4.53 2.14
CA MET A 88 2.01 4.62 2.62
C MET A 88 2.53 6.05 2.65
N TYR A 89 2.31 6.82 1.58
CA TYR A 89 2.73 8.22 1.50
C TYR A 89 1.90 9.15 2.38
N LEU A 90 0.62 8.82 2.63
CA LEU A 90 -0.18 9.50 3.64
C LEU A 90 0.33 9.20 5.06
N LEU A 91 0.57 7.91 5.35
CA LEU A 91 1.14 7.46 6.63
C LEU A 91 2.51 8.07 6.89
N SER A 92 3.36 8.18 5.87
CA SER A 92 4.68 8.84 5.98
C SER A 92 4.57 10.26 6.53
N GLN A 93 3.58 11.04 6.07
CA GLN A 93 3.32 12.38 6.60
C GLN A 93 2.75 12.36 8.03
N LEU A 94 1.92 11.35 8.37
CA LEU A 94 1.31 11.22 9.70
C LEU A 94 2.30 10.76 10.76
N VAL A 95 3.22 9.85 10.41
CA VAL A 95 4.25 9.39 11.37
C VAL A 95 5.38 10.42 11.52
N GLY A 96 5.55 11.30 10.54
CA GLY A 96 6.62 12.30 10.51
C GLY A 96 7.99 11.71 10.21
N GLU A 97 9.00 12.57 10.09
CA GLU A 97 10.36 12.17 9.69
C GLU A 97 11.02 11.15 10.64
N THR A 98 10.63 11.15 11.91
CA THR A 98 11.15 10.25 12.95
C THR A 98 10.44 8.92 13.05
N GLY A 99 9.26 8.79 12.42
CA GLY A 99 8.53 7.53 12.31
C GLY A 99 8.98 6.71 11.11
N GLU A 100 8.42 5.51 10.96
CA GLU A 100 8.70 4.63 9.83
C GLU A 100 7.42 4.00 9.28
N VAL A 101 7.33 3.84 7.96
CA VAL A 101 6.24 3.10 7.31
C VAL A 101 6.81 1.95 6.50
N ILE A 102 6.31 0.73 6.75
CA ILE A 102 6.71 -0.47 6.04
C ILE A 102 5.51 -1.00 5.28
N GLY A 103 5.59 -1.03 3.95
CA GLY A 103 4.55 -1.58 3.09
C GLY A 103 4.92 -2.94 2.53
N ILE A 104 3.97 -3.86 2.54
CA ILE A 104 4.11 -5.19 1.96
C ILE A 104 3.07 -5.38 0.87
N ASP A 105 3.51 -5.81 -0.30
CA ASP A 105 2.63 -6.23 -1.40
C ASP A 105 3.23 -7.42 -2.15
N MET A 106 2.38 -8.27 -2.73
CA MET A 106 2.84 -9.45 -3.47
C MET A 106 3.10 -9.16 -4.94
N THR A 107 2.73 -7.97 -5.45
CA THR A 107 2.75 -7.60 -6.86
C THR A 107 3.93 -6.70 -7.19
N ASP A 108 4.69 -7.02 -8.25
CA ASP A 108 5.90 -6.27 -8.62
C ASP A 108 5.56 -4.90 -9.19
N ARG A 109 4.66 -4.83 -10.18
CA ARG A 109 4.34 -3.59 -10.90
C ARG A 109 3.85 -2.45 -9.98
N PRO A 110 2.88 -2.65 -9.08
CA PRO A 110 2.50 -1.62 -8.10
C PRO A 110 3.66 -1.18 -7.21
N LEU A 111 4.48 -2.13 -6.72
CA LEU A 111 5.65 -1.80 -5.90
C LEU A 111 6.70 -1.00 -6.65
N ASP A 112 6.92 -1.28 -7.93
CA ASP A 112 7.88 -0.54 -8.75
C ASP A 112 7.39 0.90 -9.00
N ILE A 113 6.09 1.09 -9.23
CA ILE A 113 5.48 2.42 -9.30
C ILE A 113 5.65 3.13 -7.95
N ALA A 114 5.34 2.48 -6.83
CA ALA A 114 5.52 3.07 -5.52
C ALA A 114 6.97 3.52 -5.29
N ARG A 115 7.93 2.64 -5.48
CA ARG A 115 9.37 2.92 -5.28
C ARG A 115 9.90 4.04 -6.14
N SER A 116 9.42 4.17 -7.38
CA SER A 116 9.88 5.20 -8.31
C SER A 116 9.52 6.64 -7.88
N HIS A 117 8.64 6.81 -6.89
CA HIS A 117 8.21 8.11 -6.39
C HIS A 117 8.71 8.44 -4.97
N ILE A 118 9.60 7.61 -4.39
CA ILE A 118 10.13 7.84 -3.05
C ILE A 118 10.84 9.20 -2.96
N ASP A 119 11.78 9.44 -3.86
CA ASP A 119 12.59 10.68 -3.85
C ASP A 119 11.70 11.92 -4.04
N TRP A 120 10.74 11.84 -4.97
CA TRP A 120 9.79 12.95 -5.19
C TRP A 120 9.00 13.28 -3.91
N HIS A 121 8.56 12.26 -3.16
CA HIS A 121 7.81 12.49 -1.93
C HIS A 121 8.73 12.96 -0.79
N CYS A 122 9.97 12.48 -0.70
CA CYS A 122 10.95 13.01 0.25
C CYS A 122 11.17 14.50 0.06
N ASP A 123 11.38 14.93 -1.18
CA ASP A 123 11.52 16.36 -1.52
C ASP A 123 10.25 17.14 -1.17
N ARG A 124 9.10 16.59 -1.51
CA ARG A 124 7.79 17.22 -1.26
C ARG A 124 7.48 17.38 0.21
N PHE A 125 7.88 16.41 1.05
CA PHE A 125 7.68 16.41 2.51
C PHE A 125 8.79 17.15 3.26
N ALA A 126 9.84 17.57 2.56
CA ALA A 126 11.06 18.17 3.12
C ALA A 126 11.78 17.24 4.12
N TYR A 127 11.79 15.92 3.84
CA TYR A 127 12.49 14.93 4.64
C TYR A 127 13.94 14.76 4.16
N ALA A 128 14.88 14.69 5.10
CA ALA A 128 16.28 14.44 4.78
C ALA A 128 16.54 13.03 4.25
N ASN A 129 15.74 12.06 4.70
CA ASN A 129 15.81 10.66 4.27
C ASN A 129 14.41 10.05 4.16
N PRO A 130 14.23 9.04 3.28
CA PRO A 130 12.97 8.32 3.20
C PRO A 130 12.66 7.61 4.52
N ASN A 131 11.45 7.80 5.04
CA ASN A 131 10.93 7.11 6.21
C ASN A 131 9.98 5.96 5.84
N MET A 132 9.99 5.53 4.57
CA MET A 132 9.14 4.45 4.06
C MET A 132 9.94 3.39 3.32
N ARG A 133 9.50 2.12 3.46
CA ARG A 133 10.10 0.96 2.80
C ARG A 133 9.03 0.09 2.17
N PHE A 134 9.21 -0.23 0.90
CA PHE A 134 8.34 -1.11 0.14
C PHE A 134 8.97 -2.49 -0.02
N LYS A 135 8.35 -3.52 0.54
CA LYS A 135 8.81 -4.90 0.51
C LYS A 135 7.87 -5.78 -0.32
N LYS A 136 8.45 -6.63 -1.16
CA LYS A 136 7.67 -7.68 -1.81
C LYS A 136 7.49 -8.85 -0.86
N GLY A 137 6.24 -9.28 -0.69
CA GLY A 137 5.94 -10.44 0.12
C GLY A 137 4.45 -10.76 0.20
N ASN A 138 4.17 -11.89 0.85
CA ASN A 138 2.79 -12.30 1.12
C ASN A 138 2.41 -11.91 2.55
N ILE A 139 1.28 -11.25 2.71
CA ILE A 139 0.74 -10.83 4.02
C ILE A 139 0.42 -12.01 4.94
N GLU A 140 0.25 -13.22 4.40
CA GLU A 140 0.08 -14.45 5.19
C GLU A 140 1.42 -15.01 5.75
N ASN A 141 2.56 -14.45 5.35
CA ASN A 141 3.89 -14.89 5.78
C ASN A 141 4.82 -13.68 5.98
N LEU A 142 4.58 -12.92 7.02
CA LEU A 142 5.31 -11.69 7.33
C LEU A 142 6.78 -11.95 7.74
N THR A 143 7.05 -13.10 8.36
CA THR A 143 8.40 -13.51 8.74
C THR A 143 9.32 -13.59 7.53
N SER A 144 8.83 -14.08 6.37
CA SER A 144 9.61 -14.10 5.13
C SER A 144 9.93 -12.71 4.58
N CYS A 145 9.17 -11.69 4.99
CA CYS A 145 9.39 -10.28 4.65
C CYS A 145 10.35 -9.58 5.65
N GLY A 146 10.88 -10.32 6.63
CA GLY A 146 11.75 -9.78 7.67
C GLY A 146 11.00 -8.95 8.72
N ILE A 147 9.70 -9.19 8.88
CA ILE A 147 8.90 -8.67 9.98
C ILE A 147 8.94 -9.71 11.10
N LYS A 148 9.37 -9.30 12.28
CA LYS A 148 9.48 -10.17 13.45
C LYS A 148 8.15 -10.23 14.19
N ASP A 149 7.90 -11.35 14.89
CA ASP A 149 6.80 -11.42 15.84
C ASP A 149 7.00 -10.39 16.95
N ASN A 150 5.94 -9.70 17.34
CA ASN A 150 5.96 -8.63 18.34
C ASN A 150 6.84 -7.40 17.97
N SER A 151 7.01 -7.14 16.67
CA SER A 151 7.67 -5.91 16.18
C SER A 151 6.72 -4.71 16.19
#